data_bc151b71ec63398ea0906b84e707e340
#
_entry.id   bc151b71ec63398ea0906b84e707e340
#
_cell.length_a   1.000
_cell.length_b   1.000
_cell.length_c   1.000
_cell.angle_alpha   90.00
_cell.angle_beta   90.00
_cell.angle_gamma   90.00
#
_symmetry.space_group_name_H-M   'P 1'
#
loop_
_entity.id
_entity.type
_entity.pdbx_description
1 polymer ?
#
loop_
_entity_poly.entity_id
_entity_poly.type
_entity_poly.pdbx_seq_one_letter_code
_entity_poly.pdbx_strand_id
1 'polypeptide(L)'
;MSEALVVDGVHKSFGQLEVLRGVDLAVAEHEVVCLIGASGSGKSTLLRCVNLLEPIDEGRIVVEGEEITGRGVNVNRVRRRIGIVFQAYNLFPHMSVLSNVTLAPTLALGMPRAQAEAEATALLDRFGLADKRKDYPDRLSGGQQQRVAIVRALAMKPDLMLLDEVTSALDPELVAEVLEVIRELAAAGMTMLIATHEMSFARDIADRVCFLDEGVILEQGPPTQILSEPSEPRTQQFLQRIIEAGRL
;
A
#
# COMPACT_ATOMS: atom_id res chain seq x y z
N MET A 1 18.34 4.25 -12.25
CA MET A 1 16.92 3.87 -12.22
C MET A 1 16.17 5.15 -11.88
N SER A 2 15.04 5.42 -12.53
CA SER A 2 14.18 6.55 -12.17
C SER A 2 13.48 6.26 -10.84
N GLU A 3 13.24 7.33 -10.07
CA GLU A 3 12.54 7.22 -8.79
C GLU A 3 11.04 7.45 -9.03
N ALA A 4 10.23 6.46 -8.69
CA ALA A 4 8.77 6.56 -8.77
C ALA A 4 8.19 7.37 -7.58
N LEU A 5 8.85 7.31 -6.42
CA LEU A 5 8.48 8.06 -5.23
C LEU A 5 9.73 8.61 -4.54
N VAL A 6 9.70 9.90 -4.16
CA VAL A 6 10.66 10.51 -3.23
C VAL A 6 9.89 11.20 -2.12
N VAL A 7 10.21 10.85 -0.90
CA VAL A 7 9.78 11.52 0.34
C VAL A 7 11.02 12.17 0.92
N ASP A 8 11.04 13.49 1.09
CA ASP A 8 12.22 14.27 1.47
C ASP A 8 11.88 15.15 2.67
N GLY A 9 12.46 14.80 3.83
CA GLY A 9 12.30 15.51 5.09
C GLY A 9 10.86 15.68 5.55
N VAL A 10 9.99 14.68 5.37
CA VAL A 10 8.56 14.82 5.65
C VAL A 10 8.27 14.79 7.14
N HIS A 11 7.62 15.86 7.63
CA HIS A 11 7.09 15.99 8.98
C HIS A 11 5.56 15.99 8.95
N LYS A 12 4.95 15.34 9.97
CA LYS A 12 3.51 15.36 10.18
C LYS A 12 3.15 15.28 11.65
N SER A 13 2.29 16.23 12.08
CA SER A 13 1.77 16.30 13.44
C SER A 13 0.25 16.25 13.47
N PHE A 14 -0.31 15.71 14.52
CA PHE A 14 -1.73 15.78 14.88
C PHE A 14 -1.86 16.47 16.24
N GLY A 15 -2.19 17.77 16.23
CA GLY A 15 -2.14 18.61 17.41
C GLY A 15 -0.72 18.74 17.94
N GLN A 16 -0.47 18.25 19.17
CA GLN A 16 0.87 18.28 19.78
C GLN A 16 1.68 16.98 19.52
N LEU A 17 1.08 15.97 18.92
CA LEU A 17 1.75 14.72 18.64
C LEU A 17 2.40 14.77 17.27
N GLU A 18 3.72 14.82 17.23
CA GLU A 18 4.51 14.66 16.00
C GLU A 18 4.65 13.18 15.67
N VAL A 19 4.07 12.76 14.53
CA VAL A 19 3.99 11.36 14.09
C VAL A 19 5.05 11.03 13.05
N LEU A 20 5.38 11.96 12.13
CA LEU A 20 6.50 11.83 11.21
C LEU A 20 7.50 12.95 11.50
N ARG A 21 8.78 12.60 11.60
CA ARG A 21 9.84 13.45 12.14
C ARG A 21 11.01 13.57 11.16
N GLY A 22 10.74 14.08 9.95
CA GLY A 22 11.77 14.21 8.91
C GLY A 22 12.03 12.86 8.24
N VAL A 23 10.97 12.25 7.68
CA VAL A 23 11.09 10.97 6.97
C VAL A 23 11.68 11.18 5.59
N ASP A 24 12.77 10.44 5.30
CA ASP A 24 13.41 10.34 4.00
C ASP A 24 13.21 8.92 3.44
N LEU A 25 12.61 8.81 2.25
CA LEU A 25 12.37 7.54 1.56
C LEU A 25 12.35 7.77 0.05
N ALA A 26 13.04 6.94 -0.71
CA ALA A 26 12.87 6.85 -2.16
C ALA A 26 12.38 5.46 -2.54
N VAL A 27 11.59 5.33 -3.59
CA VAL A 27 11.19 4.05 -4.19
C VAL A 27 11.47 4.15 -5.68
N ALA A 28 12.27 3.24 -6.22
CA ALA A 28 12.57 3.19 -7.65
C ALA A 28 11.38 2.61 -8.44
N GLU A 29 11.34 2.88 -9.76
CA GLU A 29 10.41 2.18 -10.64
C GLU A 29 10.60 0.67 -10.54
N HIS A 30 9.50 -0.06 -10.44
CA HIS A 30 9.42 -1.52 -10.29
C HIS A 30 10.01 -2.07 -8.98
N GLU A 31 10.35 -1.21 -8.01
CA GLU A 31 10.82 -1.62 -6.68
C GLU A 31 9.63 -1.91 -5.76
N VAL A 32 9.77 -2.95 -4.95
CA VAL A 32 8.88 -3.27 -3.84
C VAL A 32 9.57 -2.93 -2.53
N VAL A 33 9.09 -1.88 -1.85
CA VAL A 33 9.59 -1.47 -0.54
C VAL A 33 8.60 -1.85 0.54
N CYS A 34 9.05 -2.61 1.56
CA CYS A 34 8.26 -2.93 2.73
C CYS A 34 8.62 -2.02 3.92
N LEU A 35 7.62 -1.35 4.47
CA LEU A 35 7.71 -0.62 5.74
C LEU A 35 7.32 -1.54 6.87
N ILE A 36 8.24 -1.78 7.79
CA ILE A 36 8.02 -2.52 9.04
C ILE A 36 8.18 -1.59 10.23
N GLY A 37 7.64 -1.97 11.38
CA GLY A 37 7.74 -1.17 12.61
C GLY A 37 6.57 -1.41 13.55
N ALA A 38 6.69 -0.93 14.77
CA ALA A 38 5.66 -1.08 15.79
C ALA A 38 4.34 -0.39 15.39
N SER A 39 3.23 -0.80 16.02
CA SER A 39 1.98 -0.05 15.88
C SER A 39 2.17 1.38 16.37
N GLY A 40 1.65 2.35 15.63
CA GLY A 40 1.81 3.77 15.94
C GLY A 40 3.15 4.39 15.51
N SER A 41 4.06 3.65 14.85
CA SER A 41 5.34 4.21 14.37
C SER A 41 5.22 5.24 13.23
N GLY A 42 4.04 5.36 12.60
CA GLY A 42 3.80 6.34 11.53
C GLY A 42 3.58 5.73 10.13
N LYS A 43 3.65 4.41 9.93
CA LYS A 43 3.53 3.72 8.62
C LYS A 43 2.29 4.16 7.84
N SER A 44 1.11 3.97 8.41
CA SER A 44 -0.17 4.37 7.77
C SER A 44 -0.26 5.87 7.52
N THR A 45 0.30 6.69 8.41
CA THR A 45 0.36 8.14 8.24
C THR A 45 1.22 8.51 7.03
N LEU A 46 2.40 7.88 6.88
CA LEU A 46 3.26 8.09 5.72
C LEU A 46 2.54 7.73 4.42
N LEU A 47 1.90 6.56 4.34
CA LEU A 47 1.14 6.16 3.15
C LEU A 47 0.02 7.16 2.82
N ARG A 48 -0.67 7.67 3.84
CA ARG A 48 -1.73 8.69 3.66
C ARG A 48 -1.18 10.04 3.21
N CYS A 49 0.00 10.43 3.67
CA CYS A 49 0.67 11.63 3.17
C CYS A 49 1.07 11.47 1.70
N VAL A 50 1.62 10.32 1.30
CA VAL A 50 1.98 10.03 -0.09
C VAL A 50 0.75 10.08 -1.03
N ASN A 51 -0.42 9.63 -0.57
CA ASN A 51 -1.66 9.72 -1.36
C ASN A 51 -2.43 11.05 -1.12
N LEU A 52 -1.82 12.02 -0.46
CA LEU A 52 -2.43 13.32 -0.13
C LEU A 52 -3.76 13.23 0.65
N LEU A 53 -4.03 12.11 1.34
CA LEU A 53 -5.17 11.99 2.26
C LEU A 53 -4.92 12.78 3.54
N GLU A 54 -3.64 12.88 3.94
CA GLU A 54 -3.17 13.75 5.00
C GLU A 54 -2.18 14.76 4.41
N PRO A 55 -2.32 16.07 4.68
CA PRO A 55 -1.31 17.03 4.31
C PRO A 55 -0.07 16.86 5.18
N ILE A 56 1.10 17.08 4.61
CA ILE A 56 2.35 17.18 5.38
C ILE A 56 2.47 18.58 6.00
N ASP A 57 3.28 18.71 7.06
CA ASP A 57 3.55 19.99 7.71
C ASP A 57 4.83 20.63 7.15
N GLU A 58 5.88 19.81 6.91
CA GLU A 58 7.16 20.21 6.31
C GLU A 58 7.69 19.12 5.38
N GLY A 59 8.68 19.46 4.57
CA GLY A 59 9.28 18.57 3.59
C GLY A 59 8.56 18.59 2.25
N ARG A 60 8.82 17.58 1.41
CA ARG A 60 8.17 17.44 0.10
C ARG A 60 8.01 15.97 -0.30
N ILE A 61 7.05 15.72 -1.17
CA ILE A 61 6.82 14.41 -1.79
C ILE A 61 6.81 14.61 -3.31
N VAL A 62 7.57 13.76 -4.01
CA VAL A 62 7.66 13.75 -5.47
C VAL A 62 7.20 12.37 -5.97
N VAL A 63 6.32 12.32 -6.94
CA VAL A 63 5.85 11.08 -7.60
C VAL A 63 6.09 11.22 -9.09
N GLU A 64 6.83 10.27 -9.66
CA GLU A 64 7.20 10.29 -11.09
C GLU A 64 7.79 11.63 -11.53
N GLY A 65 8.70 12.17 -10.73
CA GLY A 65 9.38 13.44 -10.99
C GLY A 65 8.52 14.69 -10.80
N GLU A 66 7.25 14.57 -10.40
CA GLU A 66 6.36 15.70 -10.12
C GLU A 66 6.20 15.90 -8.61
N GLU A 67 6.52 17.08 -8.08
CA GLU A 67 6.24 17.43 -6.68
C GLU A 67 4.74 17.54 -6.45
N ILE A 68 4.22 16.70 -5.54
CA ILE A 68 2.78 16.58 -5.27
C ILE A 68 2.33 17.35 -4.02
N THR A 69 3.25 17.92 -3.25
CA THR A 69 2.97 18.66 -2.01
C THR A 69 3.04 20.17 -2.20
N GLY A 70 3.41 20.63 -3.39
CA GLY A 70 3.50 22.04 -3.74
C GLY A 70 2.15 22.77 -3.84
N ARG A 71 2.19 24.12 -3.91
CA ARG A 71 0.98 24.93 -4.08
C ARG A 71 0.34 24.73 -5.46
N GLY A 72 -0.98 24.59 -5.49
CA GLY A 72 -1.75 24.49 -6.75
C GLY A 72 -1.79 23.09 -7.35
N VAL A 73 -1.31 22.07 -6.65
CA VAL A 73 -1.36 20.67 -7.09
C VAL A 73 -2.80 20.20 -7.22
N ASN A 74 -3.11 19.57 -8.34
CA ASN A 74 -4.40 18.93 -8.55
C ASN A 74 -4.40 17.55 -7.88
N VAL A 75 -4.90 17.49 -6.65
CA VAL A 75 -4.98 16.28 -5.82
C VAL A 75 -5.68 15.12 -6.55
N ASN A 76 -6.76 15.40 -7.30
CA ASN A 76 -7.47 14.36 -8.04
C ASN A 76 -6.62 13.78 -9.18
N ARG A 77 -5.77 14.59 -9.83
CA ARG A 77 -4.83 14.11 -10.86
C ARG A 77 -3.79 13.19 -10.23
N VAL A 78 -3.22 13.58 -9.10
CA VAL A 78 -2.24 12.77 -8.36
C VAL A 78 -2.84 11.43 -7.93
N ARG A 79 -4.01 11.45 -7.28
CA ARG A 79 -4.68 10.23 -6.80
C ARG A 79 -5.10 9.26 -7.90
N ARG A 80 -5.20 9.68 -9.16
CA ARG A 80 -5.43 8.75 -10.29
C ARG A 80 -4.22 7.86 -10.58
N ARG A 81 -3.02 8.33 -10.23
CA ARG A 81 -1.74 7.67 -10.49
C ARG A 81 -1.28 6.82 -9.30
N ILE A 82 -1.88 7.00 -8.13
CA ILE A 82 -1.52 6.30 -6.90
C ILE A 82 -2.71 5.44 -6.44
N GLY A 83 -2.55 4.13 -6.52
CA GLY A 83 -3.49 3.19 -5.92
C GLY A 83 -3.22 3.07 -4.42
N ILE A 84 -4.28 3.05 -3.61
CA ILE A 84 -4.15 2.77 -2.18
C ILE A 84 -5.17 1.72 -1.75
N VAL A 85 -4.70 0.76 -0.95
CA VAL A 85 -5.52 -0.27 -0.33
C VAL A 85 -5.30 -0.20 1.18
N PHE A 86 -6.39 -0.10 1.92
CA PHE A 86 -6.37 0.05 3.37
C PHE A 86 -6.55 -1.28 4.09
N GLN A 87 -6.22 -1.30 5.37
CA GLN A 87 -6.52 -2.38 6.30
C GLN A 87 -8.01 -2.74 6.32
N ALA A 88 -8.89 -1.75 6.38
CA ALA A 88 -10.32 -1.92 6.14
C ALA A 88 -10.58 -1.86 4.63
N TYR A 89 -11.37 -2.77 4.12
CA TYR A 89 -11.61 -2.96 2.67
C TYR A 89 -12.20 -1.74 1.98
N ASN A 90 -12.96 -0.92 2.71
CA ASN A 90 -13.58 0.34 2.25
C ASN A 90 -14.38 0.17 0.95
N LEU A 91 -15.03 -0.98 0.77
CA LEU A 91 -15.95 -1.19 -0.34
C LEU A 91 -17.26 -0.44 -0.09
N PHE A 92 -17.87 0.03 -1.16
CA PHE A 92 -19.21 0.63 -1.11
C PHE A 92 -20.25 -0.48 -0.90
N PRO A 93 -20.89 -0.56 0.29
CA PRO A 93 -21.72 -1.70 0.65
C PRO A 93 -23.01 -1.81 -0.19
N HIS A 94 -23.46 -0.69 -0.76
CA HIS A 94 -24.65 -0.60 -1.61
C HIS A 94 -24.38 -0.84 -3.09
N MET A 95 -23.13 -1.17 -3.46
CA MET A 95 -22.70 -1.46 -4.83
C MET A 95 -22.24 -2.90 -4.97
N SER A 96 -22.52 -3.50 -6.12
CA SER A 96 -21.94 -4.81 -6.46
C SER A 96 -20.42 -4.75 -6.59
N VAL A 97 -19.75 -5.90 -6.56
CA VAL A 97 -18.30 -6.03 -6.80
C VAL A 97 -17.91 -5.33 -8.11
N LEU A 98 -18.59 -5.64 -9.21
CA LEU A 98 -18.30 -5.02 -10.50
C LEU A 98 -18.48 -3.49 -10.45
N SER A 99 -19.53 -3.00 -9.80
CA SER A 99 -19.78 -1.56 -9.66
C SER A 99 -18.72 -0.86 -8.80
N ASN A 100 -18.23 -1.51 -7.73
CA ASN A 100 -17.11 -1.01 -6.93
C ASN A 100 -15.85 -0.83 -7.76
N VAL A 101 -15.54 -1.76 -8.66
CA VAL A 101 -14.33 -1.73 -9.49
C VAL A 101 -14.46 -0.72 -10.64
N THR A 102 -15.64 -0.60 -11.26
CA THR A 102 -15.85 0.25 -12.45
C THR A 102 -16.10 1.72 -12.13
N LEU A 103 -16.44 2.05 -10.88
CA LEU A 103 -16.83 3.40 -10.48
C LEU A 103 -15.76 4.44 -10.80
N ALA A 104 -14.54 4.23 -10.31
CA ALA A 104 -13.46 5.20 -10.46
C ALA A 104 -12.97 5.34 -11.91
N PRO A 105 -12.74 4.27 -12.68
CA PRO A 105 -12.43 4.36 -14.11
C PRO A 105 -13.47 5.16 -14.89
N THR A 106 -14.74 4.93 -14.61
CA THR A 106 -15.83 5.63 -15.33
C THR A 106 -15.89 7.11 -14.95
N LEU A 107 -15.84 7.44 -13.65
CA LEU A 107 -16.03 8.82 -13.19
C LEU A 107 -14.75 9.66 -13.29
N ALA A 108 -13.60 9.09 -12.94
CA ALA A 108 -12.35 9.84 -12.83
C ALA A 108 -11.54 9.83 -14.14
N LEU A 109 -11.60 8.73 -14.93
CA LEU A 109 -10.89 8.64 -16.21
C LEU A 109 -11.80 8.91 -17.41
N GLY A 110 -13.14 9.01 -17.21
CA GLY A 110 -14.10 9.16 -18.29
C GLY A 110 -14.20 7.93 -19.20
N MET A 111 -13.79 6.76 -18.70
CA MET A 111 -13.80 5.51 -19.46
C MET A 111 -15.24 5.12 -19.82
N PRO A 112 -15.53 4.75 -21.08
CA PRO A 112 -16.85 4.25 -21.46
C PRO A 112 -17.23 3.04 -20.59
N ARG A 113 -18.48 3.00 -20.13
CA ARG A 113 -18.96 1.98 -19.19
C ARG A 113 -18.69 0.56 -19.68
N ALA A 114 -18.96 0.27 -20.94
CA ALA A 114 -18.71 -1.05 -21.51
C ALA A 114 -17.23 -1.46 -21.46
N GLN A 115 -16.31 -0.51 -21.68
CA GLN A 115 -14.88 -0.73 -21.56
C GLN A 115 -14.48 -0.97 -20.10
N ALA A 116 -14.96 -0.13 -19.17
CA ALA A 116 -14.70 -0.28 -17.74
C ALA A 116 -15.19 -1.65 -17.22
N GLU A 117 -16.38 -2.10 -17.64
CA GLU A 117 -16.92 -3.41 -17.28
C GLU A 117 -16.09 -4.56 -17.86
N ALA A 118 -15.60 -4.45 -19.09
CA ALA A 118 -14.76 -5.47 -19.71
C ALA A 118 -13.39 -5.57 -18.99
N GLU A 119 -12.72 -4.44 -18.75
CA GLU A 119 -11.43 -4.41 -18.04
C GLU A 119 -11.57 -4.89 -16.59
N ALA A 120 -12.61 -4.44 -15.87
CA ALA A 120 -12.90 -4.89 -14.51
C ALA A 120 -13.20 -6.39 -14.46
N THR A 121 -13.94 -6.92 -15.43
CA THR A 121 -14.21 -8.36 -15.53
C THR A 121 -12.92 -9.15 -15.69
N ALA A 122 -12.03 -8.75 -16.58
CA ALA A 122 -10.75 -9.42 -16.79
C ALA A 122 -9.87 -9.40 -15.52
N LEU A 123 -9.85 -8.28 -14.78
CA LEU A 123 -9.14 -8.20 -13.49
C LEU A 123 -9.77 -9.11 -12.43
N LEU A 124 -11.10 -9.11 -12.30
CA LEU A 124 -11.80 -9.97 -11.35
C LEU A 124 -11.57 -11.45 -11.67
N ASP A 125 -11.56 -11.83 -12.95
CA ASP A 125 -11.28 -13.19 -13.38
C ASP A 125 -9.83 -13.60 -13.03
N ARG A 126 -8.86 -12.71 -13.29
CA ARG A 126 -7.44 -12.93 -12.94
C ARG A 126 -7.23 -13.20 -11.45
N PHE A 127 -7.96 -12.50 -10.58
CA PHE A 127 -7.82 -12.62 -9.13
C PHE A 127 -8.86 -13.53 -8.47
N GLY A 128 -9.45 -14.48 -9.24
CA GLY A 128 -10.33 -15.53 -8.71
C GLY A 128 -11.67 -15.04 -8.18
N LEU A 129 -12.21 -13.94 -8.76
CA LEU A 129 -13.48 -13.32 -8.36
C LEU A 129 -14.53 -13.31 -9.49
N ALA A 130 -14.35 -14.15 -10.52
CA ALA A 130 -15.21 -14.21 -11.70
C ALA A 130 -16.70 -14.41 -11.37
N ASP A 131 -16.99 -15.31 -10.44
CA ASP A 131 -18.34 -15.65 -9.98
C ASP A 131 -18.96 -14.61 -9.03
N LYS A 132 -18.13 -13.72 -8.47
CA LYS A 132 -18.52 -12.72 -7.46
C LYS A 132 -18.92 -11.36 -8.02
N ARG A 133 -18.85 -11.15 -9.34
CA ARG A 133 -19.07 -9.83 -9.99
C ARG A 133 -20.40 -9.17 -9.63
N LYS A 134 -21.44 -9.95 -9.42
CA LYS A 134 -22.80 -9.48 -9.09
C LYS A 134 -23.08 -9.46 -7.59
N ASP A 135 -22.20 -10.04 -6.78
CA ASP A 135 -22.36 -10.09 -5.34
C ASP A 135 -22.10 -8.70 -4.73
N TYR A 136 -22.60 -8.51 -3.50
CA TYR A 136 -22.37 -7.31 -2.69
C TYR A 136 -21.34 -7.62 -1.59
N PRO A 137 -20.66 -6.61 -1.03
CA PRO A 137 -19.61 -6.80 -0.04
C PRO A 137 -20.01 -7.68 1.16
N ASP A 138 -21.25 -7.60 1.61
CA ASP A 138 -21.79 -8.39 2.73
C ASP A 138 -21.86 -9.90 2.46
N ARG A 139 -21.76 -10.33 1.18
CA ARG A 139 -21.76 -11.73 0.77
C ARG A 139 -20.36 -12.29 0.52
N LEU A 140 -19.33 -11.52 0.78
CA LEU A 140 -17.93 -11.87 0.54
C LEU A 140 -17.21 -12.19 1.85
N SER A 141 -16.30 -13.16 1.81
CA SER A 141 -15.33 -13.33 2.90
C SER A 141 -14.41 -12.13 3.01
N GLY A 142 -13.72 -11.95 4.15
CA GLY A 142 -12.74 -10.89 4.33
C GLY A 142 -11.65 -10.88 3.25
N GLY A 143 -11.09 -12.04 2.91
CA GLY A 143 -10.08 -12.17 1.85
C GLY A 143 -10.63 -11.82 0.47
N GLN A 144 -11.89 -12.19 0.17
CA GLN A 144 -12.55 -11.79 -1.08
C GLN A 144 -12.75 -10.27 -1.12
N GLN A 145 -13.21 -9.65 -0.03
CA GLN A 145 -13.36 -8.19 0.05
C GLN A 145 -12.02 -7.47 -0.16
N GLN A 146 -10.95 -7.98 0.44
CA GLN A 146 -9.61 -7.41 0.27
C GLN A 146 -9.10 -7.55 -1.18
N ARG A 147 -9.30 -8.71 -1.80
CA ARG A 147 -8.97 -8.89 -3.23
C ARG A 147 -9.77 -7.94 -4.13
N VAL A 148 -11.06 -7.71 -3.85
CA VAL A 148 -11.87 -6.71 -4.56
C VAL A 148 -11.29 -5.29 -4.35
N ALA A 149 -10.84 -4.94 -3.14
CA ALA A 149 -10.23 -3.64 -2.88
C ALA A 149 -8.91 -3.44 -3.67
N ILE A 150 -8.09 -4.49 -3.78
CA ILE A 150 -6.89 -4.48 -4.62
C ILE A 150 -7.26 -4.32 -6.11
N VAL A 151 -8.21 -5.12 -6.61
CA VAL A 151 -8.69 -5.04 -8.00
C VAL A 151 -9.25 -3.65 -8.32
N ARG A 152 -10.00 -3.05 -7.38
CA ARG A 152 -10.51 -1.68 -7.52
C ARG A 152 -9.38 -0.65 -7.68
N ALA A 153 -8.31 -0.77 -6.92
CA ALA A 153 -7.16 0.10 -7.05
C ALA A 153 -6.43 -0.11 -8.40
N LEU A 154 -6.24 -1.36 -8.81
CA LEU A 154 -5.60 -1.72 -10.09
C LEU A 154 -6.39 -1.28 -11.32
N ALA A 155 -7.73 -1.21 -11.23
CA ALA A 155 -8.58 -0.75 -12.33
C ALA A 155 -8.29 0.70 -12.75
N MET A 156 -7.64 1.49 -11.91
CA MET A 156 -7.17 2.85 -12.23
C MET A 156 -5.83 2.85 -12.99
N LYS A 157 -5.16 1.70 -13.14
CA LYS A 157 -3.81 1.55 -13.75
C LYS A 157 -2.78 2.48 -13.10
N PRO A 158 -2.61 2.39 -11.76
CA PRO A 158 -1.73 3.30 -11.03
C PRO A 158 -0.25 3.05 -11.37
N ASP A 159 0.57 4.10 -11.26
CA ASP A 159 2.03 4.02 -11.37
C ASP A 159 2.66 3.50 -10.07
N LEU A 160 2.01 3.76 -8.92
CA LEU A 160 2.44 3.36 -7.58
C LEU A 160 1.28 2.76 -6.79
N MET A 161 1.49 1.62 -6.15
CA MET A 161 0.54 0.99 -5.22
C MET A 161 1.00 1.16 -3.77
N LEU A 162 0.12 1.67 -2.93
CA LEU A 162 0.28 1.78 -1.48
C LEU A 162 -0.60 0.74 -0.80
N LEU A 163 0.00 -0.14 -0.01
CA LEU A 163 -0.71 -1.21 0.70
C LEU A 163 -0.53 -1.00 2.22
N ASP A 164 -1.62 -0.66 2.91
CA ASP A 164 -1.61 -0.34 4.34
C ASP A 164 -2.16 -1.52 5.16
N GLU A 165 -1.27 -2.39 5.65
CA GLU A 165 -1.57 -3.54 6.52
C GLU A 165 -2.73 -4.40 6.03
N VAL A 166 -2.74 -4.72 4.75
CA VAL A 166 -3.88 -5.32 4.02
C VAL A 166 -4.28 -6.73 4.48
N THR A 167 -3.50 -7.36 5.36
CA THR A 167 -3.78 -8.69 5.93
C THR A 167 -4.25 -8.65 7.38
N SER A 168 -4.05 -7.54 8.09
CA SER A 168 -4.23 -7.47 9.55
C SER A 168 -5.68 -7.62 10.05
N ALA A 169 -6.67 -7.46 9.17
CA ALA A 169 -8.09 -7.67 9.45
C ALA A 169 -8.61 -9.05 8.99
N LEU A 170 -7.72 -9.96 8.56
CA LEU A 170 -8.07 -11.26 7.98
C LEU A 170 -7.78 -12.40 8.94
N ASP A 171 -8.59 -13.45 8.84
CA ASP A 171 -8.27 -14.74 9.43
C ASP A 171 -7.01 -15.32 8.78
N PRO A 172 -6.14 -16.04 9.54
CA PRO A 172 -4.87 -16.57 9.03
C PRO A 172 -4.99 -17.41 7.75
N GLU A 173 -6.08 -18.13 7.58
CA GLU A 173 -6.34 -18.94 6.38
C GLU A 173 -6.54 -18.09 5.12
N LEU A 174 -7.06 -16.86 5.27
CA LEU A 174 -7.33 -15.94 4.16
C LEU A 174 -6.12 -15.03 3.83
N VAL A 175 -5.17 -14.92 4.75
CA VAL A 175 -3.95 -14.11 4.55
C VAL A 175 -3.17 -14.59 3.33
N ALA A 176 -2.98 -15.91 3.18
CA ALA A 176 -2.22 -16.49 2.09
C ALA A 176 -2.77 -16.13 0.70
N GLU A 177 -4.10 -16.09 0.55
CA GLU A 177 -4.76 -15.74 -0.72
C GLU A 177 -4.50 -14.28 -1.12
N VAL A 178 -4.48 -13.36 -0.16
CA VAL A 178 -4.21 -11.94 -0.43
C VAL A 178 -2.73 -11.71 -0.72
N LEU A 179 -1.84 -12.37 0.03
CA LEU A 179 -0.41 -12.27 -0.18
C LEU A 179 0.00 -12.82 -1.55
N GLU A 180 -0.67 -13.86 -2.05
CA GLU A 180 -0.41 -14.39 -3.40
C GLU A 180 -0.73 -13.36 -4.49
N VAL A 181 -1.84 -12.64 -4.36
CA VAL A 181 -2.17 -11.54 -5.27
C VAL A 181 -1.06 -10.49 -5.28
N ILE A 182 -0.50 -10.13 -4.12
CA ILE A 182 0.56 -9.13 -4.04
C ILE A 182 1.87 -9.67 -4.65
N ARG A 183 2.19 -10.98 -4.48
CA ARG A 183 3.33 -11.62 -5.15
C ARG A 183 3.19 -11.56 -6.68
N GLU A 184 2.00 -11.83 -7.21
CA GLU A 184 1.75 -11.71 -8.65
C GLU A 184 1.97 -10.28 -9.16
N LEU A 185 1.59 -9.25 -8.38
CA LEU A 185 1.80 -7.86 -8.74
C LEU A 185 3.29 -7.49 -8.72
N ALA A 186 4.02 -7.93 -7.69
CA ALA A 186 5.47 -7.77 -7.61
C ALA A 186 6.18 -8.41 -8.82
N ALA A 187 5.84 -9.67 -9.13
CA ALA A 187 6.40 -10.38 -10.28
C ALA A 187 6.05 -9.73 -11.63
N ALA A 188 4.93 -9.00 -11.70
CA ALA A 188 4.53 -8.23 -12.88
C ALA A 188 5.23 -6.85 -12.95
N GLY A 189 6.12 -6.51 -12.02
CA GLY A 189 6.88 -5.26 -12.01
C GLY A 189 6.09 -4.06 -11.47
N MET A 190 5.05 -4.26 -10.65
CA MET A 190 4.33 -3.17 -10.02
C MET A 190 5.21 -2.49 -8.96
N THR A 191 5.35 -1.17 -9.04
CA THR A 191 6.01 -0.38 -7.99
C THR A 191 5.12 -0.31 -6.75
N MET A 192 5.63 -0.73 -5.58
CA MET A 192 4.83 -0.83 -4.38
C MET A 192 5.54 -0.31 -3.13
N LEU A 193 4.78 0.39 -2.28
CA LEU A 193 5.15 0.70 -0.90
C LEU A 193 4.15 0.03 0.04
N ILE A 194 4.62 -0.92 0.84
CA ILE A 194 3.78 -1.85 1.61
C ILE A 194 4.07 -1.70 3.10
N ALA A 195 3.12 -1.24 3.89
CA ALA A 195 3.17 -1.37 5.34
C ALA A 195 2.67 -2.78 5.74
N THR A 196 3.49 -3.55 6.44
CA THR A 196 3.14 -4.94 6.80
C THR A 196 3.70 -5.36 8.15
N HIS A 197 3.03 -6.34 8.77
CA HIS A 197 3.51 -7.10 9.92
C HIS A 197 3.88 -8.54 9.54
N GLU A 198 3.78 -8.91 8.26
CA GLU A 198 4.10 -10.24 7.73
C GLU A 198 5.59 -10.29 7.34
N MET A 199 6.48 -10.62 8.29
CA MET A 199 7.93 -10.55 8.07
C MET A 199 8.43 -11.57 7.05
N SER A 200 7.89 -12.81 7.07
CA SER A 200 8.20 -13.82 6.06
C SER A 200 7.82 -13.37 4.65
N PHE A 201 6.65 -12.75 4.51
CA PHE A 201 6.21 -12.19 3.24
C PHE A 201 7.12 -11.04 2.78
N ALA A 202 7.48 -10.10 3.68
CA ALA A 202 8.41 -9.02 3.35
C ALA A 202 9.77 -9.56 2.90
N ARG A 203 10.27 -10.66 3.52
CA ARG A 203 11.50 -11.34 3.11
C ARG A 203 11.43 -11.89 1.69
N ASP A 204 10.26 -12.43 1.32
CA ASP A 204 10.09 -13.14 0.04
C ASP A 204 9.93 -12.19 -1.15
N ILE A 205 9.31 -11.00 -0.95
CA ILE A 205 8.91 -10.16 -2.07
C ILE A 205 9.58 -8.79 -2.13
N ALA A 206 10.11 -8.29 -0.99
CA ALA A 206 10.67 -6.95 -0.97
C ALA A 206 12.07 -6.92 -1.58
N ASP A 207 12.31 -5.89 -2.40
CA ASP A 207 13.66 -5.52 -2.82
C ASP A 207 14.39 -4.82 -1.67
N ARG A 208 13.64 -4.06 -0.85
CA ARG A 208 14.15 -3.33 0.31
C ARG A 208 13.13 -3.29 1.43
N VAL A 209 13.63 -3.40 2.67
CA VAL A 209 12.86 -3.24 3.90
C VAL A 209 13.33 -1.98 4.61
N CYS A 210 12.38 -1.17 5.08
CA CYS A 210 12.61 0.04 5.87
C CYS A 210 11.97 -0.13 7.24
N PHE A 211 12.77 0.00 8.30
CA PHE A 211 12.26 -0.02 9.68
C PHE A 211 11.94 1.40 10.13
N LEU A 212 10.66 1.67 10.34
CA LEU A 212 10.11 2.93 10.82
C LEU A 212 9.83 2.82 12.32
N ASP A 213 10.46 3.65 13.13
CA ASP A 213 10.22 3.73 14.57
C ASP A 213 10.16 5.19 15.03
N GLU A 214 9.18 5.51 15.87
CA GLU A 214 8.96 6.88 16.39
C GLU A 214 8.98 7.99 15.33
N GLY A 215 8.45 7.70 14.14
CA GLY A 215 8.33 8.69 13.05
C GLY A 215 9.57 8.90 12.22
N VAL A 216 10.62 8.09 12.36
CA VAL A 216 11.84 8.16 11.52
C VAL A 216 12.17 6.78 10.95
N ILE A 217 12.76 6.72 9.75
CA ILE A 217 13.34 5.49 9.21
C ILE A 217 14.72 5.33 9.84
N LEU A 218 14.82 4.39 10.80
CA LEU A 218 16.06 4.14 11.51
C LEU A 218 17.04 3.28 10.72
N GLU A 219 16.52 2.33 9.95
CA GLU A 219 17.33 1.40 9.19
C GLU A 219 16.61 0.98 7.92
N GLN A 220 17.36 0.81 6.83
CA GLN A 220 16.84 0.31 5.56
C GLN A 220 17.90 -0.47 4.80
N GLY A 221 17.48 -1.49 4.07
CA GLY A 221 18.39 -2.33 3.31
C GLY A 221 17.71 -3.56 2.73
N PRO A 222 18.48 -4.49 2.13
CA PRO A 222 17.95 -5.76 1.64
C PRO A 222 17.23 -6.53 2.74
N PRO A 223 16.16 -7.29 2.43
CA PRO A 223 15.40 -8.05 3.42
C PRO A 223 16.25 -8.98 4.28
N THR A 224 17.26 -9.63 3.68
CA THR A 224 18.18 -10.53 4.39
C THR A 224 19.00 -9.81 5.46
N GLN A 225 19.43 -8.58 5.20
CA GLN A 225 20.15 -7.77 6.18
C GLN A 225 19.21 -7.32 7.30
N ILE A 226 18.12 -6.63 6.95
CA ILE A 226 17.24 -6.01 7.96
C ILE A 226 16.53 -7.04 8.81
N LEU A 227 16.09 -8.17 8.24
CA LEU A 227 15.29 -9.17 8.95
C LEU A 227 16.12 -10.25 9.65
N SER A 228 17.42 -10.38 9.34
CA SER A 228 18.26 -11.41 9.94
C SER A 228 19.45 -10.86 10.73
N GLU A 229 20.08 -9.79 10.25
CA GLU A 229 21.31 -9.20 10.83
C GLU A 229 21.22 -7.67 10.90
N PRO A 230 20.16 -7.10 11.55
CA PRO A 230 20.02 -5.66 11.66
C PRO A 230 21.15 -5.03 12.46
N SER A 231 21.60 -3.86 12.01
CA SER A 231 22.69 -3.11 12.66
C SER A 231 22.19 -2.27 13.83
N GLU A 232 20.97 -1.75 13.73
CA GLU A 232 20.40 -0.85 14.72
C GLU A 232 19.85 -1.62 15.93
N PRO A 233 20.25 -1.28 17.17
CA PRO A 233 19.77 -1.97 18.37
C PRO A 233 18.25 -1.98 18.50
N ARG A 234 17.59 -0.94 18.02
CA ARG A 234 16.15 -0.82 18.08
C ARG A 234 15.44 -1.78 17.11
N THR A 235 16.01 -1.95 15.90
CA THR A 235 15.56 -2.95 14.93
C THR A 235 15.70 -4.36 15.48
N GLN A 236 16.86 -4.67 16.10
CA GLN A 236 17.11 -5.97 16.76
C GLN A 236 16.05 -6.26 17.83
N GLN A 237 15.80 -5.30 18.72
CA GLN A 237 14.79 -5.45 19.77
C GLN A 237 13.38 -5.66 19.22
N PHE A 238 13.01 -4.96 18.14
CA PHE A 238 11.72 -5.12 17.47
C PHE A 238 11.57 -6.53 16.89
N LEU A 239 12.55 -6.99 16.13
CA LEU A 239 12.52 -8.31 15.49
C LEU A 239 12.56 -9.45 16.52
N GLN A 240 13.33 -9.31 17.60
CA GLN A 240 13.34 -10.30 18.66
C GLN A 240 11.93 -10.53 19.24
N ARG A 241 11.16 -9.47 19.47
CA ARG A 241 9.77 -9.57 19.93
C ARG A 241 8.86 -10.26 18.92
N ILE A 242 9.10 -10.06 17.63
CA ILE A 242 8.35 -10.75 16.55
C ILE A 242 8.65 -12.24 16.53
N ILE A 243 9.93 -12.62 16.70
CA ILE A 243 10.38 -14.03 16.80
C ILE A 243 9.75 -14.69 18.03
N GLU A 244 9.83 -14.06 19.19
CA GLU A 244 9.24 -14.56 20.44
C GLU A 244 7.72 -14.75 20.34
N ALA A 245 7.06 -13.94 19.52
CA ALA A 245 5.62 -14.05 19.23
C ALA A 245 5.29 -15.09 18.13
N GLY A 246 6.29 -15.79 17.56
CA GLY A 246 6.13 -16.81 16.52
C GLY A 246 5.67 -16.25 15.16
N ARG A 247 6.03 -15.01 14.84
CA ARG A 247 5.60 -14.29 13.63
C ARG A 247 6.72 -14.04 12.60
N LEU A 248 7.83 -14.76 12.70
CA LEU A 248 8.96 -14.65 11.76
C LEU A 248 9.26 -15.99 11.10
#